data_9cdf9854ca7244811ac9b76cb031b184
#
_entry.id   9cdf9854ca7244811ac9b76cb031b184
#
_cell.length_a   1.000
_cell.length_b   1.000
_cell.length_c   1.000
_cell.angle_alpha   90.00
_cell.angle_beta   90.00
_cell.angle_gamma   90.00
#
_symmetry.space_group_name_H-M   'P 1'
#
loop_
_entity.id
_entity.type
_entity.pdbx_description
1 polymer ?
#
loop_
_entity_poly.entity_id
_entity_poly.type
_entity_poly.pdbx_seq_one_letter_code
_entity_poly.pdbx_strand_id
1 'polypeptide(L)'
;MNIKLIIKILEQVEEFSNSETYNNNADVENFRHFLNQKAYERENPKNITKKNDVEAYDYENEIAKQVILLGRYSKHLIRKSLENHPDLVNEDFTYLYRMMDYDSLTKMQLIEKNAHEKQTGTEIIKRLVKNGLFTEFPDENDKRSVRISITEKGRKVFRESMKDITIASKIMTGKLTEKEKENLLSYLKKLNIFHHTVYTNYKNENTYKILELI
;
A
#
# COMPACT_ATOMS: atom_id res chain seq x y z
N MET A 1 -26.25 -21.26 -28.13
CA MET A 1 -24.78 -21.17 -28.03
C MET A 1 -24.31 -20.02 -28.90
N ASN A 2 -23.50 -19.08 -28.36
CA ASN A 2 -23.03 -17.92 -29.12
C ASN A 2 -21.79 -18.28 -29.96
N ILE A 3 -22.01 -18.66 -31.21
CA ILE A 3 -20.95 -19.10 -32.13
C ILE A 3 -19.87 -18.00 -32.34
N LYS A 4 -20.27 -16.73 -32.40
CA LYS A 4 -19.31 -15.61 -32.52
C LYS A 4 -18.38 -15.48 -31.33
N LEU A 5 -18.86 -15.78 -30.11
CA LEU A 5 -18.05 -15.78 -28.93
C LEU A 5 -17.03 -16.95 -28.93
N ILE A 6 -17.46 -18.11 -29.38
CA ILE A 6 -16.61 -19.29 -29.48
C ILE A 6 -15.46 -19.04 -30.47
N ILE A 7 -15.77 -18.49 -31.65
CA ILE A 7 -14.73 -18.14 -32.64
C ILE A 7 -13.70 -17.19 -32.02
N LYS A 8 -14.13 -16.13 -31.33
CA LYS A 8 -13.21 -15.19 -30.65
C LYS A 8 -12.35 -15.84 -29.56
N ILE A 9 -12.91 -16.82 -28.83
CA ILE A 9 -12.13 -17.56 -27.83
C ILE A 9 -11.08 -18.43 -28.51
N LEU A 10 -11.41 -19.11 -29.61
CA LEU A 10 -10.45 -19.92 -30.37
C LEU A 10 -9.32 -19.09 -30.95
N GLU A 11 -9.63 -17.91 -31.50
CA GLU A 11 -8.63 -16.93 -31.95
C GLU A 11 -7.66 -16.55 -30.83
N GLN A 12 -8.16 -16.31 -29.61
CA GLN A 12 -7.30 -15.99 -28.45
C GLN A 12 -6.47 -17.19 -27.98
N VAL A 13 -6.98 -18.42 -28.08
CA VAL A 13 -6.24 -19.64 -27.78
C VAL A 13 -5.12 -19.86 -28.79
N GLU A 14 -5.37 -19.60 -30.08
CA GLU A 14 -4.36 -19.67 -31.13
C GLU A 14 -3.23 -18.64 -30.88
N GLU A 15 -3.58 -17.39 -30.57
CA GLU A 15 -2.60 -16.37 -30.21
C GLU A 15 -1.77 -16.77 -28.99
N PHE A 16 -2.42 -17.34 -27.94
CA PHE A 16 -1.70 -17.85 -26.77
C PHE A 16 -0.72 -18.96 -27.14
N SER A 17 -1.14 -19.91 -27.97
CA SER A 17 -0.30 -21.04 -28.40
C SER A 17 0.94 -20.59 -29.19
N ASN A 18 0.87 -19.41 -29.82
CA ASN A 18 1.97 -18.79 -30.57
C ASN A 18 2.80 -17.79 -29.73
N SER A 19 2.45 -17.57 -28.45
CA SER A 19 3.13 -16.61 -27.58
C SER A 19 4.36 -17.21 -26.92
N GLU A 20 5.31 -16.35 -26.54
CA GLU A 20 6.51 -16.76 -25.77
C GLU A 20 6.19 -17.35 -24.40
N THR A 21 4.99 -17.09 -23.87
CA THR A 21 4.53 -17.59 -22.57
C THR A 21 3.93 -18.99 -22.64
N TYR A 22 3.69 -19.52 -23.86
CA TYR A 22 3.16 -20.86 -24.06
C TYR A 22 4.22 -21.93 -23.84
N ASN A 23 3.83 -23.00 -23.15
CA ASN A 23 4.59 -24.25 -23.05
C ASN A 23 3.64 -25.45 -23.16
N ASN A 24 4.17 -26.63 -23.45
CA ASN A 24 3.36 -27.85 -23.69
C ASN A 24 2.56 -28.33 -22.46
N ASN A 25 2.80 -27.78 -21.27
CA ASN A 25 2.06 -28.04 -20.03
C ASN A 25 1.12 -26.88 -19.67
N ALA A 26 0.90 -25.96 -20.61
CA ALA A 26 0.03 -24.80 -20.37
C ALA A 26 -1.42 -25.23 -20.13
N ASP A 27 -2.01 -24.73 -19.08
CA ASP A 27 -3.40 -24.99 -18.66
C ASP A 27 -4.30 -23.76 -18.81
N VAL A 28 -5.54 -23.86 -18.36
CA VAL A 28 -6.52 -22.75 -18.39
C VAL A 28 -6.05 -21.56 -17.59
N GLU A 29 -5.28 -21.74 -16.52
CA GLU A 29 -4.73 -20.65 -15.73
C GLU A 29 -3.65 -19.88 -16.47
N ASN A 30 -2.79 -20.57 -17.23
CA ASN A 30 -1.81 -19.93 -18.11
C ASN A 30 -2.50 -19.11 -19.20
N PHE A 31 -3.57 -19.64 -19.79
CA PHE A 31 -4.39 -18.89 -20.77
C PHE A 31 -5.08 -17.67 -20.14
N ARG A 32 -5.60 -17.81 -18.94
CA ARG A 32 -6.19 -16.68 -18.19
C ARG A 32 -5.15 -15.58 -17.93
N HIS A 33 -3.92 -15.95 -17.53
CA HIS A 33 -2.82 -15.01 -17.35
C HIS A 33 -2.49 -14.26 -18.64
N PHE A 34 -2.39 -14.99 -19.75
CA PHE A 34 -2.17 -14.41 -21.07
C PHE A 34 -3.25 -13.39 -21.44
N LEU A 35 -4.54 -13.73 -21.24
CA LEU A 35 -5.65 -12.81 -21.50
C LEU A 35 -5.61 -11.56 -20.62
N ASN A 36 -5.26 -11.71 -19.35
CA ASN A 36 -5.08 -10.59 -18.43
C ASN A 36 -3.92 -9.69 -18.88
N GLN A 37 -2.76 -10.27 -19.20
CA GLN A 37 -1.61 -9.52 -19.69
C GLN A 37 -1.98 -8.75 -20.97
N LYS A 38 -2.67 -9.39 -21.91
CA LYS A 38 -3.15 -8.76 -23.15
C LYS A 38 -4.14 -7.62 -22.89
N ALA A 39 -5.03 -7.75 -21.88
CA ALA A 39 -5.91 -6.67 -21.46
C ALA A 39 -5.12 -5.48 -20.91
N TYR A 40 -4.10 -5.73 -20.09
CA TYR A 40 -3.19 -4.68 -19.61
C TYR A 40 -2.39 -4.04 -20.74
N GLU A 41 -1.93 -4.81 -21.73
CA GLU A 41 -1.20 -4.30 -22.90
C GLU A 41 -2.07 -3.41 -23.81
N ARG A 42 -3.37 -3.72 -23.94
CA ARG A 42 -4.32 -2.85 -24.65
C ARG A 42 -4.50 -1.48 -23.98
N GLU A 43 -4.37 -1.45 -22.65
CA GLU A 43 -4.37 -0.23 -21.84
C GLU A 43 -2.95 0.30 -21.58
N ASN A 44 -1.94 -0.29 -22.22
CA ASN A 44 -0.53 0.06 -22.02
C ASN A 44 -0.34 1.57 -22.21
N PRO A 45 0.27 2.27 -21.25
CA PRO A 45 0.58 3.69 -21.35
C PRO A 45 1.37 4.07 -22.61
N LYS A 46 2.20 3.16 -23.13
CA LYS A 46 2.88 3.34 -24.44
C LYS A 46 1.88 3.49 -25.60
N ASN A 47 0.67 2.95 -25.48
CA ASN A 47 -0.39 3.06 -26.47
C ASN A 47 -1.35 4.22 -26.17
N ILE A 48 -1.30 4.81 -24.98
CA ILE A 48 -2.04 6.04 -24.60
C ILE A 48 -1.28 7.29 -25.13
N THR A 49 -0.41 7.08 -26.10
CA THR A 49 0.37 8.13 -26.73
C THR A 49 -0.54 9.24 -27.26
N LYS A 50 -0.19 10.47 -26.86
CA LYS A 50 -0.70 11.72 -27.45
C LYS A 50 -2.14 12.08 -27.06
N LYS A 51 -2.44 12.19 -25.78
CA LYS A 51 -3.43 13.18 -25.35
C LYS A 51 -2.71 14.53 -25.32
N ASN A 52 -3.06 15.42 -26.26
CA ASN A 52 -2.67 16.82 -26.30
C ASN A 52 -1.16 17.14 -26.44
N ASP A 53 -0.44 16.47 -27.34
CA ASP A 53 0.97 16.76 -27.65
C ASP A 53 1.94 16.79 -26.45
N VAL A 54 1.58 16.16 -25.34
CA VAL A 54 2.43 16.03 -24.16
C VAL A 54 3.05 14.63 -24.15
N GLU A 55 4.34 14.54 -24.42
CA GLU A 55 5.15 13.31 -24.28
C GLU A 55 5.39 12.95 -22.79
N ALA A 56 4.33 12.85 -22.00
CA ALA A 56 4.46 12.74 -20.54
C ALA A 56 4.00 11.40 -19.96
N TYR A 57 3.81 10.36 -20.79
CA TYR A 57 3.35 9.07 -20.31
C TYR A 57 4.41 7.98 -20.49
N ASP A 58 5.06 7.69 -19.37
CA ASP A 58 5.88 6.48 -19.16
C ASP A 58 5.25 5.57 -18.11
N TYR A 59 5.85 4.41 -17.88
CA TYR A 59 5.38 3.44 -16.88
C TYR A 59 5.38 4.01 -15.47
N GLU A 60 6.37 4.82 -15.14
CA GLU A 60 6.56 5.42 -13.84
C GLU A 60 5.42 6.36 -13.48
N ASN A 61 4.97 7.18 -14.44
CA ASN A 61 3.82 8.06 -14.26
C ASN A 61 2.52 7.29 -14.03
N GLU A 62 2.28 6.19 -14.77
CA GLU A 62 1.11 5.36 -14.55
C GLU A 62 1.17 4.62 -13.21
N ILE A 63 2.32 4.07 -12.83
CA ILE A 63 2.54 3.46 -11.50
C ILE A 63 2.26 4.49 -10.40
N ALA A 64 2.82 5.69 -10.50
CA ALA A 64 2.60 6.75 -9.52
C ALA A 64 1.11 7.11 -9.39
N LYS A 65 0.41 7.25 -10.51
CA LYS A 65 -1.04 7.49 -10.55
C LYS A 65 -1.82 6.36 -9.86
N GLN A 66 -1.52 5.09 -10.14
CA GLN A 66 -2.17 3.95 -9.52
C GLN A 66 -1.90 3.89 -8.01
N VAL A 67 -0.68 4.14 -7.57
CA VAL A 67 -0.33 4.20 -6.13
C VAL A 67 -1.15 5.26 -5.40
N ILE A 68 -1.29 6.46 -5.99
CA ILE A 68 -2.10 7.55 -5.42
C ILE A 68 -3.57 7.15 -5.31
N LEU A 69 -4.15 6.54 -6.37
CA LEU A 69 -5.55 6.12 -6.38
C LEU A 69 -5.80 4.98 -5.39
N LEU A 70 -4.95 3.96 -5.38
CA LEU A 70 -5.03 2.86 -4.42
C LEU A 70 -4.91 3.35 -2.98
N GLY A 71 -4.05 4.33 -2.71
CA GLY A 71 -3.96 4.97 -1.40
C GLY A 71 -5.27 5.65 -0.96
N ARG A 72 -5.99 6.29 -1.89
CA ARG A 72 -7.31 6.89 -1.60
C ARG A 72 -8.38 5.83 -1.34
N TYR A 73 -8.44 4.77 -2.15
CA TYR A 73 -9.37 3.65 -1.94
C TYR A 73 -9.08 2.93 -0.62
N SER A 74 -7.81 2.69 -0.30
CA SER A 74 -7.38 2.13 0.99
C SER A 74 -7.89 2.94 2.17
N LYS A 75 -7.69 4.26 2.15
CA LYS A 75 -8.17 5.16 3.21
C LYS A 75 -9.69 5.09 3.37
N HIS A 76 -10.43 5.00 2.27
CA HIS A 76 -11.88 4.86 2.32
C HIS A 76 -12.32 3.54 2.96
N LEU A 77 -11.72 2.42 2.56
CA LEU A 77 -12.01 1.09 3.10
C LEU A 77 -11.66 0.99 4.60
N ILE A 78 -10.49 1.50 5.00
CA ILE A 78 -10.08 1.53 6.41
C ILE A 78 -11.08 2.36 7.23
N ARG A 79 -11.47 3.54 6.76
CA ARG A 79 -12.47 4.38 7.43
C ARG A 79 -13.77 3.61 7.64
N LYS A 80 -14.27 2.95 6.60
CA LYS A 80 -15.49 2.13 6.68
C LYS A 80 -15.35 0.99 7.67
N SER A 81 -14.20 0.34 7.74
CA SER A 81 -13.93 -0.73 8.70
C SER A 81 -13.83 -0.25 10.14
N LEU A 82 -13.51 1.03 10.35
CA LEU A 82 -13.39 1.63 11.69
C LEU A 82 -14.70 2.28 12.19
N GLU A 83 -15.81 2.24 11.43
CA GLU A 83 -17.09 2.84 11.83
C GLU A 83 -17.61 2.33 13.19
N ASN A 84 -17.33 1.08 13.53
CA ASN A 84 -17.71 0.48 14.81
C ASN A 84 -16.65 0.66 15.93
N HIS A 85 -15.58 1.44 15.67
CA HIS A 85 -14.45 1.68 16.56
C HIS A 85 -14.31 3.19 16.85
N PRO A 86 -15.21 3.80 17.66
CA PRO A 86 -15.28 5.26 17.81
C PRO A 86 -14.02 5.89 18.41
N ASP A 87 -13.19 5.12 19.08
CA ASP A 87 -11.90 5.57 19.63
C ASP A 87 -10.81 5.72 18.56
N LEU A 88 -11.06 5.30 17.30
CA LEU A 88 -10.07 5.25 16.23
C LEU A 88 -10.53 6.00 14.98
N VAL A 89 -9.59 6.68 14.35
CA VAL A 89 -9.66 7.11 12.95
C VAL A 89 -8.53 6.45 12.16
N ASN A 90 -8.52 6.61 10.83
CA ASN A 90 -7.57 5.90 9.95
C ASN A 90 -6.11 5.95 10.42
N GLU A 91 -5.64 7.15 10.71
CA GLU A 91 -4.26 7.38 11.12
C GLU A 91 -3.96 6.84 12.53
N ASP A 92 -4.94 6.86 13.44
CA ASP A 92 -4.80 6.29 14.79
C ASP A 92 -4.50 4.79 14.72
N PHE A 93 -5.20 4.07 13.83
CA PHE A 93 -4.97 2.64 13.63
C PHE A 93 -3.55 2.35 13.16
N THR A 94 -3.00 3.14 12.22
CA THR A 94 -1.63 2.92 11.73
C THR A 94 -0.59 3.14 12.82
N TYR A 95 -0.82 4.06 13.74
CA TYR A 95 0.05 4.30 14.89
C TYR A 95 -0.02 3.16 15.92
N LEU A 96 -1.22 2.66 16.21
CA LEU A 96 -1.37 1.47 17.05
C LEU A 96 -0.67 0.26 16.42
N TYR A 97 -0.90 0.04 15.11
CA TYR A 97 -0.29 -1.07 14.38
C TYR A 97 1.24 -1.02 14.48
N ARG A 98 1.83 0.17 14.27
CA ARG A 98 3.28 0.35 14.35
C ARG A 98 3.83 0.11 15.74
N MET A 99 3.10 0.51 16.77
CA MET A 99 3.53 0.30 18.16
C MET A 99 3.47 -1.16 18.61
N MET A 100 2.76 -2.04 17.91
CA MET A 100 2.73 -3.48 18.25
C MET A 100 4.09 -4.17 18.11
N ASP A 101 4.98 -3.60 17.29
CA ASP A 101 6.32 -4.14 17.04
C ASP A 101 7.36 -3.64 18.05
N TYR A 102 6.98 -2.77 19.01
CA TYR A 102 7.91 -2.11 19.94
C TYR A 102 7.34 -2.00 21.34
N ASP A 103 8.20 -2.17 22.35
CA ASP A 103 7.80 -1.92 23.74
C ASP A 103 7.55 -0.44 23.99
N SER A 104 8.41 0.42 23.43
CA SER A 104 8.25 1.87 23.45
C SER A 104 9.04 2.55 22.33
N LEU A 105 8.58 3.73 21.92
CA LEU A 105 9.26 4.61 20.96
C LEU A 105 9.23 6.05 21.48
N THR A 106 10.17 6.89 21.07
CA THR A 106 9.98 8.33 21.22
C THR A 106 8.89 8.83 20.25
N LYS A 107 8.30 9.99 20.56
CA LYS A 107 7.30 10.60 19.65
C LYS A 107 7.84 10.75 18.23
N MET A 108 9.09 11.22 18.09
CA MET A 108 9.70 11.42 16.78
C MET A 108 9.91 10.11 16.03
N GLN A 109 10.41 9.07 16.71
CA GLN A 109 10.59 7.75 16.09
C GLN A 109 9.26 7.18 15.57
N LEU A 110 8.16 7.33 16.33
CA LEU A 110 6.86 6.84 15.91
C LEU A 110 6.30 7.64 14.71
N ILE A 111 6.52 8.96 14.69
CA ILE A 111 6.13 9.84 13.58
C ILE A 111 6.90 9.47 12.31
N GLU A 112 8.22 9.30 12.39
CA GLU A 112 9.07 8.89 11.26
C GLU A 112 8.68 7.54 10.69
N LYS A 113 8.41 6.56 11.57
CA LYS A 113 7.97 5.22 11.15
C LYS A 113 6.61 5.21 10.43
N ASN A 114 5.80 6.24 10.61
CA ASN A 114 4.54 6.45 9.89
C ASN A 114 4.67 7.43 8.71
N ALA A 115 5.88 7.91 8.42
CA ALA A 115 6.18 8.88 7.36
C ALA A 115 5.26 10.11 7.40
N HIS A 116 4.89 10.59 8.59
CA HIS A 116 4.09 11.79 8.79
C HIS A 116 4.94 13.01 9.12
N GLU A 117 4.43 14.18 8.74
CA GLU A 117 5.00 15.44 9.22
C GLU A 117 4.83 15.57 10.74
N LYS A 118 5.79 16.23 11.40
CA LYS A 118 5.86 16.36 12.86
C LYS A 118 4.56 16.88 13.47
N GLN A 119 3.95 17.89 12.86
CA GLN A 119 2.70 18.47 13.36
C GLN A 119 1.56 17.46 13.33
N THR A 120 1.32 16.83 12.18
CA THR A 120 0.27 15.79 12.01
C THR A 120 0.48 14.63 12.98
N GLY A 121 1.70 14.08 13.05
CA GLY A 121 2.00 12.97 13.94
C GLY A 121 1.83 13.32 15.41
N THR A 122 2.18 14.54 15.81
CA THR A 122 2.00 15.01 17.19
C THR A 122 0.51 15.07 17.57
N GLU A 123 -0.36 15.53 16.68
CA GLU A 123 -1.81 15.58 16.95
C GLU A 123 -2.43 14.17 17.04
N ILE A 124 -1.98 13.24 16.21
CA ILE A 124 -2.42 11.83 16.29
C ILE A 124 -2.01 11.24 17.65
N ILE A 125 -0.75 11.41 18.06
CA ILE A 125 -0.26 10.90 19.34
C ILE A 125 -1.04 11.50 20.51
N LYS A 126 -1.26 12.82 20.53
CA LYS A 126 -2.07 13.49 21.56
C LYS A 126 -3.47 12.89 21.68
N ARG A 127 -4.12 12.61 20.56
CA ARG A 127 -5.45 11.98 20.52
C ARG A 127 -5.41 10.57 21.10
N LEU A 128 -4.44 9.77 20.72
CA LEU A 128 -4.27 8.39 21.23
C LEU A 128 -4.00 8.37 22.73
N VAL A 129 -3.21 9.30 23.25
CA VAL A 129 -2.98 9.49 24.70
C VAL A 129 -4.26 9.93 25.39
N LYS A 130 -4.95 10.92 24.84
CA LYS A 130 -6.24 11.41 25.38
C LYS A 130 -7.30 10.30 25.48
N ASN A 131 -7.34 9.41 24.49
CA ASN A 131 -8.26 8.26 24.47
C ASN A 131 -7.76 7.10 25.36
N GLY A 132 -6.61 7.24 26.01
CA GLY A 132 -6.03 6.23 26.89
C GLY A 132 -5.50 4.99 26.14
N LEU A 133 -5.23 5.10 24.83
CA LEU A 133 -4.68 4.02 24.01
C LEU A 133 -3.15 3.98 24.06
N PHE A 134 -2.53 5.15 24.29
CA PHE A 134 -1.10 5.30 24.58
C PHE A 134 -0.90 5.89 25.97
N THR A 135 0.26 5.62 26.55
CA THR A 135 0.79 6.30 27.73
C THR A 135 2.12 6.93 27.42
N GLU A 136 2.42 8.04 28.09
CA GLU A 136 3.68 8.77 27.96
C GLU A 136 4.49 8.65 29.25
N PHE A 137 5.81 8.55 29.11
CA PHE A 137 6.74 8.54 30.26
C PHE A 137 8.10 9.15 29.85
N PRO A 138 8.89 9.67 30.81
CA PRO A 138 10.22 10.22 30.51
C PRO A 138 11.15 9.16 29.90
N ASP A 139 12.01 9.59 28.96
CA ASP A 139 13.06 8.73 28.46
C ASP A 139 14.21 8.66 29.51
N GLU A 140 14.64 7.46 29.85
CA GLU A 140 15.69 7.25 30.84
C GLU A 140 17.07 7.77 30.38
N ASN A 141 17.29 7.78 29.05
CA ASN A 141 18.56 8.17 28.44
C ASN A 141 18.60 9.66 28.04
N ASP A 142 17.44 10.29 27.85
CA ASP A 142 17.34 11.70 27.50
C ASP A 142 16.15 12.35 28.23
N LYS A 143 16.41 13.03 29.31
CA LYS A 143 15.40 13.74 30.14
C LYS A 143 14.56 14.78 29.39
N ARG A 144 14.99 15.18 28.20
CA ARG A 144 14.24 16.11 27.32
C ARG A 144 13.27 15.37 26.39
N SER A 145 13.39 14.06 26.31
CA SER A 145 12.60 13.20 25.45
C SER A 145 11.50 12.50 26.22
N VAL A 146 10.38 12.25 25.53
CA VAL A 146 9.24 11.50 26.05
C VAL A 146 9.07 10.25 25.20
N ARG A 147 8.93 9.12 25.85
CA ARG A 147 8.60 7.84 25.23
C ARG A 147 7.12 7.56 25.32
N ILE A 148 6.66 6.74 24.42
CA ILE A 148 5.28 6.31 24.30
C ILE A 148 5.27 4.79 24.31
N SER A 149 4.29 4.20 24.99
CA SER A 149 3.95 2.79 24.87
C SER A 149 2.44 2.61 24.69
N ILE A 150 2.06 1.46 24.16
CA ILE A 150 0.63 1.09 24.03
C ILE A 150 0.13 0.58 25.38
N THR A 151 -1.07 1.04 25.78
CA THR A 151 -1.75 0.58 27.00
C THR A 151 -2.45 -0.77 26.76
N GLU A 152 -2.90 -1.44 27.85
CA GLU A 152 -3.76 -2.61 27.70
C GLU A 152 -5.08 -2.29 26.99
N LYS A 153 -5.67 -1.11 27.24
CA LYS A 153 -6.83 -0.62 26.47
C LYS A 153 -6.46 -0.52 24.97
N GLY A 154 -5.31 0.08 24.66
CA GLY A 154 -4.83 0.21 23.27
C GLY A 154 -4.63 -1.14 22.59
N ARG A 155 -4.04 -2.11 23.28
CA ARG A 155 -3.87 -3.49 22.76
C ARG A 155 -5.22 -4.18 22.51
N LYS A 156 -6.18 -3.99 23.40
CA LYS A 156 -7.53 -4.53 23.23
C LYS A 156 -8.22 -3.92 22.00
N VAL A 157 -8.26 -2.60 21.91
CA VAL A 157 -8.88 -1.87 20.80
C VAL A 157 -8.22 -2.25 19.47
N PHE A 158 -6.89 -2.39 19.44
CA PHE A 158 -6.16 -2.86 18.27
C PHE A 158 -6.62 -4.27 17.85
N ARG A 159 -6.64 -5.24 18.76
CA ARG A 159 -7.06 -6.62 18.42
C ARG A 159 -8.50 -6.70 17.90
N GLU A 160 -9.38 -5.91 18.46
CA GLU A 160 -10.79 -5.86 18.04
C GLU A 160 -10.93 -5.24 16.65
N SER A 161 -10.28 -4.10 16.40
CA SER A 161 -10.33 -3.42 15.10
C SER A 161 -9.62 -4.20 13.99
N MET A 162 -8.59 -5.00 14.30
CA MET A 162 -7.89 -5.82 13.31
C MET A 162 -8.79 -6.81 12.58
N LYS A 163 -9.89 -7.26 13.17
CA LYS A 163 -10.85 -8.14 12.49
C LYS A 163 -11.46 -7.44 11.27
N ASP A 164 -11.93 -6.21 11.46
CA ASP A 164 -12.58 -5.42 10.41
C ASP A 164 -11.56 -4.88 9.42
N ILE A 165 -10.38 -4.47 9.88
CA ILE A 165 -9.26 -4.07 9.00
C ILE A 165 -8.80 -5.24 8.13
N THR A 166 -8.78 -6.47 8.64
CA THR A 166 -8.44 -7.65 7.83
C THR A 166 -9.44 -7.88 6.69
N ILE A 167 -10.73 -7.59 6.91
CA ILE A 167 -11.74 -7.63 5.86
C ILE A 167 -11.45 -6.58 4.78
N ALA A 168 -11.16 -5.33 5.18
CA ALA A 168 -10.76 -4.28 4.24
C ALA A 168 -9.53 -4.68 3.42
N SER A 169 -8.51 -5.26 4.07
CA SER A 169 -7.29 -5.72 3.41
C SER A 169 -7.57 -6.82 2.38
N LYS A 170 -8.46 -7.75 2.69
CA LYS A 170 -8.92 -8.78 1.74
C LYS A 170 -9.67 -8.18 0.56
N ILE A 171 -10.51 -7.15 0.79
CA ILE A 171 -11.21 -6.44 -0.28
C ILE A 171 -10.21 -5.73 -1.20
N MET A 172 -9.21 -5.06 -0.63
CA MET A 172 -8.17 -4.35 -1.39
C MET A 172 -7.40 -5.27 -2.35
N THR A 173 -7.17 -6.50 -1.96
CA THR A 173 -6.40 -7.48 -2.75
C THR A 173 -7.26 -8.53 -3.44
N GLY A 174 -8.58 -8.43 -3.34
CA GLY A 174 -9.53 -9.51 -3.66
C GLY A 174 -9.60 -9.97 -5.12
N LYS A 175 -9.06 -9.20 -6.07
CA LYS A 175 -8.97 -9.60 -7.48
C LYS A 175 -7.65 -10.27 -7.85
N LEU A 176 -6.68 -10.28 -6.93
CA LEU A 176 -5.38 -10.87 -7.17
C LEU A 176 -5.36 -12.35 -6.75
N THR A 177 -4.69 -13.17 -7.55
CA THR A 177 -4.31 -14.54 -7.16
C THR A 177 -3.27 -14.50 -6.04
N GLU A 178 -3.06 -15.62 -5.34
CA GLU A 178 -2.06 -15.66 -4.26
C GLU A 178 -0.66 -15.32 -4.78
N LYS A 179 -0.28 -15.79 -5.97
CA LYS A 179 1.01 -15.47 -6.59
C LYS A 179 1.16 -13.99 -6.91
N GLU A 180 0.11 -13.34 -7.41
CA GLU A 180 0.10 -11.89 -7.66
C GLU A 180 0.22 -11.11 -6.35
N LYS A 181 -0.43 -11.54 -5.26
CA LYS A 181 -0.30 -10.93 -3.93
C LYS A 181 1.13 -11.03 -3.40
N GLU A 182 1.78 -12.19 -3.54
CA GLU A 182 3.18 -12.38 -3.14
C GLU A 182 4.11 -11.44 -3.90
N ASN A 183 3.96 -11.37 -5.22
CA ASN A 183 4.76 -10.50 -6.07
C ASN A 183 4.54 -9.02 -5.72
N LEU A 184 3.28 -8.59 -5.60
CA LEU A 184 2.93 -7.23 -5.21
C LEU A 184 3.52 -6.87 -3.85
N LEU A 185 3.41 -7.76 -2.85
CA LEU A 185 3.99 -7.53 -1.53
C LEU A 185 5.51 -7.37 -1.60
N SER A 186 6.20 -8.17 -2.42
CA SER A 186 7.64 -8.08 -2.63
C SER A 186 8.02 -6.71 -3.22
N TYR A 187 7.32 -6.26 -4.26
CA TYR A 187 7.57 -4.94 -4.88
C TYR A 187 7.27 -3.79 -3.92
N LEU A 188 6.16 -3.85 -3.19
CA LEU A 188 5.81 -2.83 -2.20
C LEU A 188 6.84 -2.74 -1.07
N LYS A 189 7.38 -3.88 -0.59
CA LYS A 189 8.46 -3.89 0.41
C LYS A 189 9.74 -3.24 -0.14
N LYS A 190 10.12 -3.56 -1.37
CA LYS A 190 11.29 -2.95 -2.04
C LYS A 190 11.13 -1.43 -2.14
N LEU A 191 9.99 -0.96 -2.62
CA LEU A 191 9.68 0.47 -2.72
C LEU A 191 9.67 1.14 -1.34
N ASN A 192 9.07 0.49 -0.33
CA ASN A 192 9.00 1.04 1.01
C ASN A 192 10.39 1.23 1.65
N ILE A 193 11.32 0.29 1.45
CA ILE A 193 12.72 0.42 1.94
C ILE A 193 13.39 1.62 1.28
N PHE A 194 13.27 1.77 -0.03
CA PHE A 194 13.83 2.91 -0.77
C PHE A 194 13.25 4.23 -0.28
N HIS A 195 11.92 4.35 -0.24
CA HIS A 195 11.25 5.58 0.17
C HIS A 195 11.47 5.92 1.64
N HIS A 196 11.64 4.92 2.51
CA HIS A 196 12.03 5.18 3.90
C HIS A 196 13.41 5.83 3.98
N THR A 197 14.38 5.35 3.19
CA THR A 197 15.71 5.95 3.10
C THR A 197 15.65 7.39 2.56
N VAL A 198 14.86 7.62 1.51
CA VAL A 198 14.63 8.98 0.97
C VAL A 198 14.03 9.90 2.03
N TYR A 199 12.98 9.44 2.71
CA TYR A 199 12.29 10.22 3.73
C TYR A 199 13.17 10.57 4.93
N THR A 200 14.03 9.66 5.38
CA THR A 200 14.89 9.87 6.55
C THR A 200 16.14 10.69 6.23
N ASN A 201 16.78 10.45 5.09
CA ASN A 201 18.10 10.99 4.79
C ASN A 201 18.08 12.13 3.76
N TYR A 202 17.05 12.21 2.92
CA TYR A 202 16.99 13.13 1.77
C TYR A 202 15.74 14.00 1.76
N LYS A 203 15.01 14.07 2.87
CA LYS A 203 13.74 14.82 2.98
C LYS A 203 13.83 16.29 2.53
N ASN A 204 14.98 16.92 2.76
CA ASN A 204 15.20 18.34 2.45
C ASN A 204 15.93 18.56 1.12
N GLU A 205 16.27 17.49 0.41
CA GLU A 205 16.93 17.56 -0.89
C GLU A 205 15.92 17.82 -2.02
N ASN A 206 16.39 18.39 -3.11
CA ASN A 206 15.56 18.52 -4.29
C ASN A 206 15.38 17.18 -5.03
N THR A 207 14.35 17.09 -5.86
CA THR A 207 13.99 15.84 -6.56
C THR A 207 15.07 15.36 -7.54
N TYR A 208 15.85 16.24 -8.14
CA TYR A 208 16.94 15.85 -9.06
C TYR A 208 18.05 15.12 -8.31
N LYS A 209 18.40 15.60 -7.10
CA LYS A 209 19.39 14.90 -6.27
C LYS A 209 18.88 13.55 -5.74
N ILE A 210 17.58 13.45 -5.47
CA ILE A 210 16.96 12.16 -5.11
C ILE A 210 16.97 11.21 -6.31
N LEU A 211 16.79 11.72 -7.52
CA LEU A 211 16.83 10.92 -8.74
C LEU A 211 18.19 10.24 -8.96
N GLU A 212 19.30 10.84 -8.51
CA GLU A 212 20.65 10.26 -8.58
C GLU A 212 20.81 8.98 -7.73
N LEU A 213 19.83 8.64 -6.87
CA LEU A 213 19.83 7.42 -6.06
C LEU A 213 19.28 6.20 -6.81
N ILE A 214 18.71 6.37 -7.99
CA ILE A 214 18.12 5.33 -8.82
C ILE A 214 19.08 4.93 -9.92
#